data_27fd381d1ff855dfb35c71008f7a858d
#
_entry.id   27fd381d1ff855dfb35c71008f7a858d
#
_cell.length_a   1.000
_cell.length_b   1.000
_cell.length_c   1.000
_cell.angle_alpha   90.00
_cell.angle_beta   90.00
_cell.angle_gamma   90.00
#
_symmetry.space_group_name_H-M   'P 1'
#
loop_
_entity.id
_entity.type
_entity.pdbx_description
1 polymer ?
#
loop_
_entity_poly.entity_id
_entity_poly.type
_entity_poly.pdbx_seq_one_letter_code
_entity_poly.pdbx_strand_id
1 'polypeptide(L)'
;MIGFTKTIAAETAAEGIRCNTIHPGLIDTNMQRQSSVDNPEEYVKLNAAVPMGYMGPPHTIADAALFLVSDLSTYMTGAQMVIDGGLINQ
;
A
#
# COMPACT_ATOMS: atom_id res chain seq x y z
N MET A 1 -2.01 9.50 10.76
CA MET A 1 -1.47 9.60 9.37
C MET A 1 -2.48 10.19 8.39
N ILE A 2 -3.72 9.74 8.42
CA ILE A 2 -4.75 10.21 7.48
C ILE A 2 -5.00 11.71 7.60
N GLY A 3 -5.25 12.19 8.83
CA GLY A 3 -5.50 13.61 9.05
C GLY A 3 -4.30 14.48 8.74
N PHE A 4 -3.10 13.99 9.07
CA PHE A 4 -1.85 14.69 8.80
C PHE A 4 -1.63 14.85 7.29
N THR A 5 -1.85 13.78 6.52
CA THR A 5 -1.71 13.83 5.06
C THR A 5 -2.68 14.82 4.44
N LYS A 6 -3.94 14.81 4.88
CA LYS A 6 -4.95 15.73 4.36
C LYS A 6 -4.62 17.18 4.68
N THR A 7 -4.10 17.44 5.86
CA THR A 7 -3.71 18.79 6.27
C THR A 7 -2.57 19.32 5.40
N ILE A 8 -1.52 18.50 5.22
CA ILE A 8 -0.38 18.90 4.38
C ILE A 8 -0.83 19.08 2.93
N ALA A 9 -1.66 18.17 2.43
CA ALA A 9 -2.16 18.25 1.06
C ALA A 9 -2.91 19.56 0.82
N ALA A 10 -3.78 19.94 1.76
CA ALA A 10 -4.55 21.18 1.65
C ALA A 10 -3.64 22.43 1.72
N GLU A 11 -2.63 22.41 2.59
CA GLU A 11 -1.73 23.54 2.76
C GLU A 11 -0.81 23.75 1.57
N THR A 12 -0.45 22.70 0.85
CA THR A 12 0.55 22.75 -0.22
C THR A 12 -0.06 22.66 -1.62
N ALA A 13 -1.35 22.42 -1.74
CA ALA A 13 -2.00 22.21 -3.03
C ALA A 13 -1.83 23.40 -3.97
N ALA A 14 -1.96 24.62 -3.46
CA ALA A 14 -1.83 25.83 -4.28
C ALA A 14 -0.40 26.03 -4.80
N GLU A 15 0.58 25.41 -4.16
CA GLU A 15 1.99 25.48 -4.58
C GLU A 15 2.34 24.38 -5.60
N GLY A 16 1.37 23.55 -5.97
CA GLY A 16 1.60 22.44 -6.89
C GLY A 16 2.25 21.22 -6.24
N ILE A 17 2.27 21.17 -4.93
CA ILE A 17 2.82 20.02 -4.18
C ILE A 17 1.68 19.10 -3.82
N ARG A 18 1.84 17.81 -4.13
CA ARG A 18 0.84 16.79 -3.83
C ARG A 18 1.34 15.89 -2.71
N CYS A 19 0.43 15.48 -1.86
CA CYS A 19 0.73 14.60 -0.72
C CYS A 19 -0.34 13.52 -0.64
N ASN A 20 0.06 12.27 -0.87
CA ASN A 20 -0.83 11.13 -0.84
C ASN A 20 -0.23 10.05 0.04
N THR A 21 -1.07 9.12 0.51
CA THR A 21 -0.64 8.04 1.38
C THR A 21 -0.91 6.69 0.73
N ILE A 22 0.03 5.76 0.87
CA ILE A 22 -0.16 4.36 0.48
C ILE A 22 -0.31 3.55 1.75
N HIS A 23 -1.38 2.74 1.81
CA HIS A 23 -1.64 1.82 2.92
C HIS A 23 -1.49 0.39 2.40
N PRO A 24 -0.30 -0.22 2.55
CA PRO A 24 -0.12 -1.60 2.14
C PRO A 24 -0.75 -2.56 3.15
N GLY A 25 -1.23 -3.70 2.66
CA GLY A 25 -1.64 -4.80 3.50
C GLY A 25 -0.47 -5.73 3.79
N LEU A 26 -0.73 -7.03 3.75
CA LEU A 26 0.32 -8.03 3.92
C LEU A 26 1.09 -8.17 2.61
N ILE A 27 2.38 -7.85 2.65
CA ILE A 27 3.25 -7.87 1.48
C ILE A 27 4.25 -9.01 1.62
N ASP A 28 4.45 -9.77 0.54
CA ASP A 28 5.36 -10.91 0.50
C ASP A 28 6.80 -10.44 0.34
N THR A 29 7.36 -9.93 1.43
CA THR A 29 8.75 -9.43 1.48
C THR A 29 9.74 -10.58 1.52
N ASN A 30 11.04 -10.27 1.39
CA ASN A 30 12.08 -11.27 1.55
C ASN A 30 12.03 -11.94 2.92
N MET A 31 11.68 -11.19 3.96
CA MET A 31 11.51 -11.74 5.30
C MET A 31 10.37 -12.76 5.33
N GLN A 32 9.26 -12.48 4.67
CA GLN A 32 8.13 -13.40 4.59
C GLN A 32 8.48 -14.63 3.77
N ARG A 33 9.25 -14.48 2.69
CA ARG A 33 9.71 -15.62 1.90
C ARG A 33 10.64 -16.53 2.70
N GLN A 34 11.51 -15.96 3.53
CA GLN A 34 12.33 -16.75 4.43
C GLN A 34 11.45 -17.52 5.41
N SER A 35 10.38 -16.90 5.88
CA SER A 35 9.40 -17.53 6.75
C SER A 35 8.73 -18.74 6.08
N SER A 36 8.60 -18.74 4.76
CA SER A 36 8.02 -19.90 4.06
C SER A 36 8.88 -21.17 4.23
N VAL A 37 10.17 -21.00 4.47
CA VAL A 37 11.11 -22.09 4.74
C VAL A 37 11.13 -22.43 6.23
N ASP A 38 11.26 -21.42 7.09
CA ASP A 38 11.46 -21.59 8.53
C ASP A 38 10.15 -21.90 9.25
N ASN A 39 9.02 -21.40 8.76
CA ASN A 39 7.72 -21.52 9.40
C ASN A 39 6.61 -21.60 8.33
N PRO A 40 6.57 -22.70 7.57
CA PRO A 40 5.67 -22.80 6.40
C PRO A 40 4.19 -22.72 6.77
N GLU A 41 3.78 -23.20 7.93
CA GLU A 41 2.38 -23.13 8.35
C GLU A 41 1.92 -21.68 8.54
N GLU A 42 2.76 -20.87 9.15
CA GLU A 42 2.46 -19.45 9.37
C GLU A 42 2.38 -18.70 8.03
N TYR A 43 3.30 -19.00 7.12
CA TYR A 43 3.29 -18.39 5.79
C TYR A 43 1.99 -18.69 5.04
N VAL A 44 1.52 -19.93 5.10
CA VAL A 44 0.26 -20.34 4.49
C VAL A 44 -0.91 -19.60 5.12
N LYS A 45 -0.91 -19.45 6.45
CA LYS A 45 -1.97 -18.74 7.16
C LYS A 45 -2.03 -17.27 6.78
N LEU A 46 -0.88 -16.63 6.62
CA LEU A 46 -0.83 -15.22 6.23
C LEU A 46 -1.42 -15.01 4.83
N ASN A 47 -1.07 -15.88 3.88
CA ASN A 47 -1.66 -15.83 2.55
C ASN A 47 -3.18 -16.05 2.59
N ALA A 48 -3.63 -17.01 3.37
CA ALA A 48 -5.04 -17.34 3.48
C ALA A 48 -5.86 -16.23 4.16
N ALA A 49 -5.22 -15.40 4.99
CA ALA A 49 -5.89 -14.29 5.67
C ALA A 49 -6.28 -13.15 4.72
N VAL A 50 -5.63 -13.07 3.55
CA VAL A 50 -5.92 -12.03 2.57
C VAL A 50 -7.12 -12.48 1.72
N PRO A 51 -8.18 -11.67 1.57
CA PRO A 51 -9.35 -12.06 0.76
C PRO A 51 -9.01 -12.49 -0.66
N MET A 52 -8.01 -11.86 -1.30
CA MET A 52 -7.57 -12.28 -2.62
C MET A 52 -6.79 -13.59 -2.63
N GLY A 53 -6.42 -14.10 -1.44
CA GLY A 53 -5.84 -15.42 -1.30
C GLY A 53 -4.32 -15.48 -1.25
N TYR A 54 -3.65 -14.35 -1.34
CA TYR A 54 -2.18 -14.30 -1.31
C TYR A 54 -1.70 -12.93 -0.84
N MET A 55 -0.52 -12.90 -0.22
CA MET A 55 0.13 -11.65 0.13
C MET A 55 0.58 -10.91 -1.12
N GLY A 56 0.47 -9.58 -1.10
CA GLY A 56 0.81 -8.78 -2.27
C GLY A 56 2.29 -8.86 -2.64
N PRO A 57 2.61 -9.02 -3.93
CA PRO A 57 4.00 -8.93 -4.37
C PRO A 57 4.55 -7.51 -4.10
N PRO A 58 5.84 -7.37 -3.72
CA PRO A 58 6.41 -6.05 -3.43
C PRO A 58 6.27 -5.04 -4.57
N HIS A 59 6.31 -5.47 -5.82
CA HIS A 59 6.20 -4.56 -6.96
C HIS A 59 4.85 -3.82 -7.01
N THR A 60 3.80 -4.35 -6.37
CA THR A 60 2.50 -3.67 -6.38
C THR A 60 2.55 -2.35 -5.63
N ILE A 61 3.34 -2.27 -4.56
CA ILE A 61 3.54 -1.03 -3.82
C ILE A 61 4.41 -0.06 -4.62
N ALA A 62 5.47 -0.56 -5.26
CA ALA A 62 6.31 0.24 -6.13
C ALA A 62 5.52 0.83 -7.30
N ASP A 63 4.64 0.03 -7.90
CA ASP A 63 3.78 0.48 -9.00
C ASP A 63 2.82 1.57 -8.54
N ALA A 64 2.24 1.43 -7.33
CA ALA A 64 1.36 2.44 -6.76
C ALA A 64 2.11 3.75 -6.52
N ALA A 65 3.32 3.67 -5.98
CA ALA A 65 4.16 4.85 -5.75
C ALA A 65 4.50 5.54 -7.08
N LEU A 66 4.84 4.76 -8.10
CA LEU A 66 5.13 5.29 -9.43
C LEU A 66 3.93 6.02 -10.01
N PHE A 67 2.73 5.43 -9.89
CA PHE A 67 1.50 6.09 -10.33
C PHE A 67 1.31 7.44 -9.63
N LEU A 68 1.51 7.48 -8.30
CA LEU A 68 1.28 8.69 -7.52
C LEU A 68 2.27 9.82 -7.82
N VAL A 69 3.48 9.50 -8.28
CA VAL A 69 4.47 10.52 -8.64
C VAL A 69 4.44 10.85 -10.13
N SER A 70 3.61 10.16 -10.91
CA SER A 70 3.55 10.34 -12.35
C SER A 70 2.49 11.37 -12.75
N ASP A 71 2.51 11.73 -14.05
CA ASP A 71 1.52 12.62 -14.62
C ASP A 71 0.12 12.00 -14.71
N LEU A 72 0.00 10.69 -14.45
CA LEU A 72 -1.28 10.02 -14.45
C LEU A 72 -2.15 10.38 -13.25
N SER A 73 -1.57 10.97 -12.20
CA SER A 73 -2.28 11.31 -10.97
C SER A 73 -2.20 12.80 -10.61
N THR A 74 -2.07 13.68 -11.61
CA THR A 74 -1.80 15.10 -11.37
C THR A 74 -2.88 15.84 -10.57
N TYR A 75 -4.10 15.33 -10.57
CA TYR A 75 -5.21 15.94 -9.82
C TYR A 75 -5.48 15.26 -8.49
N MET A 76 -4.58 14.37 -8.04
CA MET A 76 -4.72 13.66 -6.77
C MET A 76 -3.84 14.27 -5.69
N THR A 77 -4.46 14.70 -4.60
CA THR A 77 -3.75 15.09 -3.38
C THR A 77 -4.65 14.79 -2.19
N GLY A 78 -4.05 14.44 -1.06
CA GLY A 78 -4.80 14.06 0.14
C GLY A 78 -5.45 12.69 0.05
N ALA A 79 -5.15 11.92 -0.97
CA ALA A 79 -5.78 10.62 -1.19
C ALA A 79 -5.09 9.52 -0.37
N GLN A 80 -5.85 8.49 -0.07
CA GLN A 80 -5.36 7.27 0.56
C GLN A 80 -5.53 6.13 -0.42
N MET A 81 -4.42 5.50 -0.81
CA MET A 81 -4.45 4.38 -1.72
C MET A 81 -4.21 3.10 -0.94
N VAL A 82 -5.25 2.28 -0.82
CA VAL A 82 -5.19 1.02 -0.07
C VAL A 82 -4.84 -0.10 -1.04
N ILE A 83 -3.75 -0.82 -0.76
CA ILE A 83 -3.23 -1.91 -1.59
C ILE A 83 -3.10 -3.13 -0.68
N ASP A 84 -4.17 -3.87 -0.46
CA ASP A 84 -4.20 -4.89 0.59
C ASP A 84 -4.96 -6.17 0.23
N GLY A 85 -5.35 -6.34 -1.03
CA GLY A 85 -6.09 -7.54 -1.43
C GLY A 85 -7.44 -7.70 -0.76
N GLY A 86 -8.00 -6.62 -0.25
CA GLY A 86 -9.31 -6.63 0.41
C GLY A 86 -9.28 -6.75 1.92
N LEU A 87 -8.09 -6.81 2.52
CA LEU A 87 -7.94 -7.11 3.96
C LEU A 87 -8.66 -6.09 4.85
N ILE A 88 -8.59 -4.80 4.51
CA ILE A 88 -9.15 -3.74 5.36
C ILE A 88 -10.69 -3.73 5.38
N ASN A 89 -11.31 -4.38 4.42
CA ASN A 89 -12.77 -4.40 4.30
C ASN A 89 -13.44 -5.55 5.06
N GLN A 90 -12.71 -6.19 5.94
CA GLN A 90 -13.22 -7.30 6.76
C GLN A 90 -13.80 -6.86 8.10
#